data_605834ab7dc31dc38563a03b59cb5f17
#
_entry.id   605834ab7dc31dc38563a03b59cb5f17
#
_cell.length_a   1.000
_cell.length_b   1.000
_cell.length_c   1.000
_cell.angle_alpha   90.00
_cell.angle_beta   90.00
_cell.angle_gamma   90.00
#
_symmetry.space_group_name_H-M   'P 1'
#
loop_
_entity.id
_entity.type
_entity.pdbx_description
1 polymer ?
#
loop_
_entity_poly.entity_id
_entity_poly.type
_entity_poly.pdbx_seq_one_letter_code
_entity_poly.pdbx_strand_id
1 'polypeptide(L)'
;MKVLHICTTDGGGAGLCALRIHEAMLKQGIDSKVLVLIKKNDRNDVIRFCYLRRLLWRSINRMLRMLHLEITDYNYVTNLNINTGQCFTLPDTIYDVSQHPLVKDADVIHLQWVNGFIDYGTFFKKVKKPIIWTQHDENLFLGI
;
A
#
# COMPACT_ATOMS: atom_id res chain seq x y z
N MET A 1 8.10 0.87 -21.85
CA MET A 1 8.17 0.26 -20.51
C MET A 1 7.27 1.08 -19.59
N LYS A 2 6.34 0.41 -18.91
CA LYS A 2 5.40 1.02 -17.97
C LYS A 2 5.81 0.69 -16.54
N VAL A 3 6.08 1.70 -15.74
CA VAL A 3 6.48 1.55 -14.34
C VAL A 3 5.35 2.03 -13.44
N LEU A 4 4.95 1.20 -12.47
CA LEU A 4 3.99 1.58 -11.45
C LEU A 4 4.66 1.67 -10.09
N HIS A 5 4.69 2.86 -9.52
CA HIS A 5 5.07 3.06 -8.13
C HIS A 5 3.86 2.82 -7.24
N ILE A 6 4.02 2.04 -6.17
CA ILE A 6 2.98 1.81 -5.16
C ILE A 6 3.49 2.31 -3.82
N CYS A 7 2.72 3.21 -3.19
CA CYS A 7 3.03 3.79 -1.90
C CYS A 7 1.75 3.99 -1.10
N THR A 8 1.79 3.86 0.20
CA THR A 8 0.59 4.08 1.04
C THR A 8 0.10 5.53 0.93
N THR A 9 1.00 6.49 0.84
CA THR A 9 0.65 7.91 0.66
C THR A 9 1.66 8.61 -0.25
N ASP A 10 1.22 9.60 -0.99
CA ASP A 10 2.07 10.52 -1.78
C ASP A 10 2.65 11.67 -0.94
N GLY A 11 2.39 11.68 0.37
CA GLY A 11 2.98 12.62 1.34
C GLY A 11 4.04 11.95 2.22
N GLY A 12 4.78 12.79 2.98
CA GLY A 12 5.88 12.30 3.82
C GLY A 12 7.13 11.91 3.03
N GLY A 13 8.16 11.42 3.72
CA GLY A 13 9.47 11.14 3.09
C GLY A 13 9.41 10.12 1.97
N ALA A 14 8.81 8.96 2.22
CA ALA A 14 8.67 7.89 1.25
C ALA A 14 7.81 8.28 0.04
N GLY A 15 6.69 8.99 0.28
CA GLY A 15 5.81 9.49 -0.79
C GLY A 15 6.53 10.51 -1.67
N LEU A 16 7.26 11.45 -1.09
CA LEU A 16 8.07 12.43 -1.83
C LEU A 16 9.19 11.76 -2.62
N CYS A 17 9.82 10.72 -2.07
CA CYS A 17 10.81 9.91 -2.79
C CYS A 17 10.17 9.24 -4.00
N ALA A 18 9.01 8.59 -3.83
CA ALA A 18 8.26 7.98 -4.93
C ALA A 18 7.95 8.99 -6.05
N LEU A 19 7.48 10.19 -5.69
CA LEU A 19 7.17 11.25 -6.65
C LEU A 19 8.41 11.75 -7.39
N ARG A 20 9.55 11.93 -6.72
CA ARG A 20 10.81 12.34 -7.35
C ARG A 20 11.32 11.31 -8.37
N ILE A 21 11.27 10.03 -8.02
CA ILE A 21 11.65 8.94 -8.94
C ILE A 21 10.70 8.90 -10.13
N HIS A 22 9.41 8.99 -9.88
CA HIS A 22 8.37 9.07 -10.91
C HIS A 22 8.63 10.22 -11.89
N GLU A 23 8.88 11.44 -11.39
CA GLU A 23 9.19 12.60 -12.21
C GLU A 23 10.49 12.43 -13.03
N ALA A 24 11.51 11.83 -12.43
CA ALA A 24 12.75 11.53 -13.14
C ALA A 24 12.52 10.54 -14.28
N MET A 25 11.68 9.52 -14.08
CA MET A 25 11.32 8.55 -15.11
C MET A 25 10.53 9.20 -16.25
N LEU A 26 9.56 10.07 -15.95
CA LEU A 26 8.81 10.82 -16.98
C LEU A 26 9.73 11.70 -17.82
N LYS A 27 10.72 12.38 -17.22
CA LYS A 27 11.72 13.17 -17.93
C LYS A 27 12.59 12.35 -18.88
N GLN A 28 12.76 11.06 -18.61
CA GLN A 28 13.47 10.10 -19.46
C GLN A 28 12.55 9.42 -20.49
N GLY A 29 11.29 9.85 -20.62
CA GLY A 29 10.34 9.27 -21.55
C GLY A 29 9.79 7.90 -21.13
N ILE A 30 9.94 7.52 -19.87
CA ILE A 30 9.39 6.26 -19.33
C ILE A 30 7.94 6.52 -18.90
N ASP A 31 7.01 5.68 -19.35
CA ASP A 31 5.61 5.72 -18.88
C ASP A 31 5.57 5.31 -17.41
N SER A 32 5.30 6.25 -16.54
CA SER A 32 5.31 6.07 -15.10
C SER A 32 4.03 6.58 -14.47
N LYS A 33 3.51 5.85 -13.48
CA LYS A 33 2.34 6.22 -12.68
C LYS A 33 2.57 5.91 -11.21
N VAL A 34 1.82 6.58 -10.34
CA VAL A 34 1.87 6.35 -8.89
C VAL A 34 0.49 5.93 -8.41
N LEU A 35 0.41 4.81 -7.71
CA LEU A 35 -0.80 4.31 -7.07
C LEU A 35 -0.67 4.46 -5.55
N VAL A 36 -1.62 5.15 -4.93
CA VAL A 36 -1.61 5.41 -3.48
C VAL A 36 -2.94 5.05 -2.82
N LEU A 37 -2.88 4.66 -1.56
CA LEU A 37 -4.09 4.48 -0.75
C LEU A 37 -4.63 5.83 -0.27
N ILE A 38 -3.72 6.73 0.17
CA ILE A 38 -4.05 8.06 0.66
C ILE A 38 -3.41 9.09 -0.27
N LYS A 39 -4.22 9.74 -1.09
CA LYS A 39 -3.77 10.81 -1.99
C LYS A 39 -3.88 12.16 -1.29
N LYS A 40 -2.79 12.90 -1.23
CA LYS A 40 -2.70 14.24 -0.63
C LYS A 40 -2.47 15.34 -1.67
N ASN A 41 -1.89 15.00 -2.83
CA ASN A 41 -1.59 15.93 -3.93
C ASN A 41 -2.61 15.82 -5.05
N ASP A 42 -2.93 16.93 -5.74
CA ASP A 42 -3.91 16.98 -6.84
C ASP A 42 -3.32 16.60 -8.21
N ARG A 43 -2.25 15.84 -8.25
CA ARG A 43 -1.60 15.41 -9.50
C ARG A 43 -2.44 14.38 -10.24
N ASN A 44 -2.57 14.53 -11.56
CA ASN A 44 -3.35 13.59 -12.41
C ASN A 44 -2.63 12.24 -12.62
N ASP A 45 -1.31 12.23 -12.54
CA ASP A 45 -0.44 11.03 -12.68
C ASP A 45 -0.33 10.20 -11.39
N VAL A 46 -0.86 10.73 -10.28
CA VAL A 46 -1.02 10.02 -9.00
C VAL A 46 -2.47 9.55 -8.87
N ILE A 47 -2.66 8.25 -8.83
CA ILE A 47 -3.97 7.61 -8.80
C ILE A 47 -4.27 7.09 -7.39
N ARG A 48 -5.43 7.46 -6.87
CA ARG A 48 -5.90 6.91 -5.60
C ARG A 48 -6.51 5.55 -5.81
N PHE A 49 -6.10 4.59 -5.00
CA PHE A 49 -6.74 3.28 -4.95
C PHE A 49 -8.17 3.40 -4.41
N CYS A 50 -9.15 3.13 -5.28
CA CYS A 50 -10.56 3.13 -4.92
C CYS A 50 -11.02 1.68 -4.66
N TYR A 51 -11.37 1.40 -3.43
CA TYR A 51 -11.91 0.11 -3.04
C TYR A 51 -13.44 0.21 -2.85
N LEU A 52 -14.19 -0.25 -3.84
CA LEU A 52 -15.65 -0.19 -3.82
C LEU A 52 -16.26 -0.95 -2.62
N ARG A 53 -15.60 -2.02 -2.15
CA ARG A 53 -16.04 -2.83 -1.00
C ARG A 53 -15.81 -2.14 0.36
N ARG A 54 -15.12 -0.98 0.40
CA ARG A 54 -14.78 -0.30 1.67
C ARG A 54 -16.02 0.05 2.50
N LEU A 55 -17.11 0.44 1.85
CA LEU A 55 -18.36 0.79 2.54
C LEU A 55 -19.02 -0.45 3.16
N LEU A 56 -19.11 -1.55 2.41
CA LEU A 56 -19.66 -2.82 2.88
C LEU A 56 -18.79 -3.41 4.00
N TRP A 57 -17.46 -3.40 3.85
CA TRP A 57 -16.54 -3.88 4.88
C TRP A 57 -16.58 -3.05 6.16
N ARG A 58 -16.71 -1.71 6.06
CA ARG A 58 -16.88 -0.85 7.25
C ARG A 58 -18.19 -1.19 8.00
N SER A 59 -19.25 -1.47 7.28
CA SER A 59 -20.51 -1.87 7.89
C SER A 59 -20.45 -3.25 8.53
N ILE A 60 -19.83 -4.21 7.85
CA ILE A 60 -19.62 -5.58 8.35
C ILE A 60 -18.69 -5.56 9.58
N ASN A 61 -17.55 -4.86 9.53
CA ASN A 61 -16.64 -4.76 10.67
C ASN A 61 -17.28 -4.02 11.85
N ARG A 62 -18.13 -3.01 11.60
CA ARG A 62 -18.90 -2.36 12.66
C ARG A 62 -19.84 -3.33 13.35
N MET A 63 -20.51 -4.17 12.57
CA MET A 63 -21.41 -5.21 13.08
C MET A 63 -20.65 -6.29 13.84
N LEU A 64 -19.52 -6.76 13.31
CA LEU A 64 -18.66 -7.76 13.95
C LEU A 64 -18.06 -7.24 15.27
N ARG A 65 -17.67 -5.97 15.35
CA ARG A 65 -17.26 -5.34 16.62
C ARG A 65 -18.38 -5.31 17.66
N MET A 66 -19.61 -5.04 17.24
CA MET A 66 -20.78 -5.07 18.14
C MET A 66 -21.05 -6.49 18.69
N LEU A 67 -20.64 -7.52 17.94
CA LEU A 67 -20.78 -8.92 18.31
C LEU A 67 -19.52 -9.48 19.02
N HIS A 68 -18.53 -8.66 19.32
CA HIS A 68 -17.21 -9.06 19.85
C HIS A 68 -16.48 -10.14 19.03
N LEU A 69 -16.85 -10.30 17.75
CA LEU A 69 -16.20 -11.20 16.79
C LEU A 69 -15.12 -10.42 16.01
N GLU A 70 -13.96 -10.18 16.65
CA GLU A 70 -12.84 -9.48 16.01
C GLU A 70 -12.04 -10.45 15.14
N ILE A 71 -11.87 -10.12 13.84
CA ILE A 71 -11.26 -11.01 12.84
C ILE A 71 -9.90 -10.48 12.34
N THR A 72 -9.33 -9.42 12.92
CA THR A 72 -8.06 -8.87 12.41
C THR A 72 -6.97 -8.83 13.47
N ASP A 73 -5.78 -9.30 13.09
CA ASP A 73 -4.56 -9.22 13.90
C ASP A 73 -4.20 -7.78 14.31
N TYR A 74 -4.67 -6.78 13.54
CA TYR A 74 -4.53 -5.36 13.88
C TYR A 74 -5.13 -5.02 15.26
N ASN A 75 -6.30 -5.58 15.57
CA ASN A 75 -6.94 -5.40 16.87
C ASN A 75 -6.19 -6.14 17.98
N TYR A 76 -5.58 -7.28 17.66
CA TYR A 76 -4.74 -8.00 18.60
C TYR A 76 -3.53 -7.17 19.04
N VAL A 77 -2.81 -6.59 18.09
CA VAL A 77 -1.62 -5.74 18.38
C VAL A 77 -2.00 -4.45 19.12
N THR A 78 -3.13 -3.80 18.75
CA THR A 78 -3.60 -2.61 19.45
C THR A 78 -4.10 -2.90 20.86
N ASN A 79 -4.69 -4.08 21.09
CA ASN A 79 -5.17 -4.52 22.40
C ASN A 79 -4.02 -4.97 23.34
N LEU A 80 -2.85 -5.34 22.80
CA LEU A 80 -1.66 -5.64 23.61
C LEU A 80 -1.09 -4.44 24.36
N ASN A 81 -1.62 -3.22 24.09
CA ASN A 81 -1.22 -1.98 24.76
C ASN A 81 0.30 -1.77 24.79
N ILE A 82 1.00 -2.25 23.74
CA ILE A 82 2.45 -2.14 23.60
C ILE A 82 2.76 -0.70 23.23
N ASN A 83 2.96 0.13 24.23
CA ASN A 83 3.34 1.54 24.04
C ASN A 83 4.87 1.62 23.80
N THR A 84 5.33 1.08 22.69
CA THR A 84 6.76 1.07 22.34
C THR A 84 7.20 2.37 21.64
N GLY A 85 6.27 3.23 21.27
CA GLY A 85 6.54 4.40 20.40
C GLY A 85 6.96 4.00 18.98
N GLN A 86 6.95 2.71 18.64
CA GLN A 86 7.31 2.16 17.34
C GLN A 86 6.06 1.87 16.51
N CYS A 87 6.14 2.11 15.19
CA CYS A 87 5.08 1.76 14.25
C CYS A 87 5.24 0.31 13.81
N PHE A 88 4.37 -0.57 14.29
CA PHE A 88 4.31 -1.94 13.77
C PHE A 88 3.61 -1.98 12.42
N THR A 89 4.14 -2.77 11.51
CA THR A 89 3.51 -3.06 10.22
C THR A 89 3.00 -4.49 10.21
N LEU A 90 1.71 -4.65 9.99
CA LEU A 90 1.15 -5.97 9.76
C LEU A 90 1.25 -6.33 8.26
N PRO A 91 1.61 -7.58 7.93
CA PRO A 91 1.70 -8.03 6.54
C PRO A 91 0.33 -8.16 5.87
N ASP A 92 -0.74 -8.16 6.65
CA ASP A 92 -2.10 -8.41 6.21
C ASP A 92 -2.89 -7.11 6.06
N THR A 93 -3.64 -7.00 4.98
CA THR A 93 -4.60 -5.92 4.77
C THR A 93 -5.86 -6.42 4.09
N ILE A 94 -6.91 -5.58 4.11
CA ILE A 94 -8.16 -5.88 3.42
C ILE A 94 -8.10 -5.52 1.92
N TYR A 95 -6.98 -5.02 1.42
CA TYR A 95 -6.86 -4.51 0.06
C TYR A 95 -6.19 -5.52 -0.87
N ASP A 96 -6.93 -6.03 -1.85
CA ASP A 96 -6.32 -6.80 -2.94
C ASP A 96 -5.86 -5.86 -4.06
N VAL A 97 -4.69 -5.27 -3.87
CA VAL A 97 -4.08 -4.33 -4.81
C VAL A 97 -3.68 -5.03 -6.11
N SER A 98 -3.44 -6.36 -6.09
CA SER A 98 -3.03 -7.15 -7.26
C SER A 98 -4.07 -7.10 -8.40
N GLN A 99 -5.34 -6.86 -8.09
CA GLN A 99 -6.42 -6.79 -9.07
C GLN A 99 -6.57 -5.42 -9.73
N HIS A 100 -5.85 -4.41 -9.25
CA HIS A 100 -5.96 -3.06 -9.79
C HIS A 100 -5.50 -3.02 -11.27
N PRO A 101 -6.23 -2.32 -12.18
CA PRO A 101 -5.89 -2.25 -13.60
C PRO A 101 -4.45 -1.80 -13.86
N LEU A 102 -3.96 -0.81 -13.11
CA LEU A 102 -2.57 -0.33 -13.24
C LEU A 102 -1.54 -1.40 -12.88
N VAL A 103 -1.81 -2.25 -11.88
CA VAL A 103 -0.93 -3.37 -11.53
C VAL A 103 -0.90 -4.39 -12.66
N LYS A 104 -2.04 -4.64 -13.29
CA LYS A 104 -2.14 -5.57 -14.44
C LYS A 104 -1.46 -5.02 -15.69
N ASP A 105 -1.47 -3.71 -15.90
CA ASP A 105 -0.92 -3.05 -17.08
C ASP A 105 0.59 -2.74 -16.98
N ALA A 106 1.13 -2.59 -15.78
CA ALA A 106 2.54 -2.28 -15.56
C ALA A 106 3.48 -3.40 -16.04
N ASP A 107 4.64 -3.04 -16.57
CA ASP A 107 5.73 -3.97 -16.87
C ASP A 107 6.61 -4.22 -15.63
N VAL A 108 6.81 -3.19 -14.80
CA VAL A 108 7.59 -3.23 -13.57
C VAL A 108 6.80 -2.57 -12.45
N ILE A 109 6.84 -3.17 -11.28
CA ILE A 109 6.23 -2.61 -10.07
C ILE A 109 7.34 -2.15 -9.13
N HIS A 110 7.25 -0.90 -8.70
CA HIS A 110 8.17 -0.32 -7.75
C HIS A 110 7.45 -0.02 -6.43
N LEU A 111 7.68 -0.85 -5.44
CA LEU A 111 7.15 -0.67 -4.10
C LEU A 111 8.01 0.34 -3.33
N GLN A 112 7.33 1.26 -2.66
CA GLN A 112 7.94 2.22 -1.74
C GLN A 112 7.51 1.85 -0.31
N TRP A 113 7.01 2.78 0.47
CA TRP A 113 6.42 2.48 1.76
C TRP A 113 4.96 2.02 1.58
N VAL A 114 4.71 0.74 1.79
CA VAL A 114 3.43 0.07 1.48
C VAL A 114 2.68 -0.43 2.71
N ASN A 115 3.09 0.05 3.88
CA ASN A 115 2.49 -0.32 5.16
C ASN A 115 0.97 -0.09 5.18
N GLY A 116 0.22 -1.12 5.60
CA GLY A 116 -1.24 -1.08 5.68
C GLY A 116 -1.96 -0.95 4.32
N PHE A 117 -1.25 -1.11 3.20
CA PHE A 117 -1.80 -0.99 1.87
C PHE A 117 -1.74 -2.30 1.06
N ILE A 118 -0.63 -3.01 1.12
CA ILE A 118 -0.47 -4.28 0.40
C ILE A 118 -0.63 -5.45 1.39
N ASP A 119 -1.50 -6.39 1.02
CA ASP A 119 -1.52 -7.72 1.62
C ASP A 119 -0.39 -8.54 1.03
N TYR A 120 0.67 -8.78 1.79
CA TYR A 120 1.90 -9.40 1.29
C TYR A 120 1.64 -10.82 0.79
N GLY A 121 0.88 -11.62 1.57
CA GLY A 121 0.58 -13.00 1.21
C GLY A 121 -0.14 -13.14 -0.12
N THR A 122 -1.12 -12.28 -0.38
CA THR A 122 -1.90 -12.30 -1.62
C THR A 122 -1.15 -11.63 -2.78
N PHE A 123 -0.53 -10.47 -2.53
CA PHE A 123 0.10 -9.67 -3.57
C PHE A 123 1.25 -10.42 -4.23
N PHE A 124 2.22 -10.91 -3.47
CA PHE A 124 3.38 -11.62 -4.02
C PHE A 124 3.02 -12.98 -4.62
N LYS A 125 1.93 -13.61 -4.20
CA LYS A 125 1.42 -14.83 -4.84
C LYS A 125 0.82 -14.55 -6.23
N LYS A 126 0.08 -13.44 -6.38
CA LYS A 126 -0.66 -13.12 -7.61
C LYS A 126 0.15 -12.32 -8.62
N VAL A 127 1.02 -11.44 -8.18
CA VAL A 127 1.83 -10.58 -9.05
C VAL A 127 3.09 -11.32 -9.48
N LYS A 128 3.20 -11.62 -10.78
CA LYS A 128 4.34 -12.35 -11.39
C LYS A 128 5.24 -11.44 -12.23
N LYS A 129 5.16 -10.14 -12.00
CA LYS A 129 5.97 -9.13 -12.68
C LYS A 129 7.22 -8.82 -11.88
N PRO A 130 8.26 -8.27 -12.52
CA PRO A 130 9.43 -7.74 -11.80
C PRO A 130 9.00 -6.72 -10.74
N ILE A 131 9.48 -6.90 -9.53
CA ILE A 131 9.23 -6.01 -8.39
C ILE A 131 10.56 -5.47 -7.89
N ILE A 132 10.63 -4.15 -7.80
CA ILE A 132 11.70 -3.42 -7.11
C ILE A 132 11.09 -2.89 -5.81
N TRP A 133 11.79 -3.00 -4.70
CA TRP A 133 11.31 -2.46 -3.42
C TRP A 133 12.35 -1.55 -2.80
N THR A 134 12.05 -0.24 -2.76
CA THR A 134 12.85 0.72 -2.01
C THR A 134 12.38 0.72 -0.56
N GLN A 135 13.27 0.34 0.32
CA GLN A 135 13.01 0.30 1.75
C GLN A 135 13.27 1.69 2.36
N HIS A 136 12.33 2.15 3.15
CA HIS A 136 12.39 3.43 3.85
C HIS A 136 12.51 3.25 5.37
N ASP A 137 12.37 2.02 5.83
CA ASP A 137 12.43 1.59 7.23
C ASP A 137 12.92 0.14 7.32
N GLU A 138 13.06 -0.37 8.51
CA GLU A 138 13.52 -1.73 8.79
C GLU A 138 12.39 -2.77 8.80
N ASN A 139 11.20 -2.36 8.46
CA ASN A 139 9.98 -3.17 8.52
C ASN A 139 10.11 -4.52 7.84
N LEU A 140 10.77 -4.59 6.69
CA LEU A 140 10.92 -5.81 5.91
C LEU A 140 11.76 -6.88 6.64
N PHE A 141 12.66 -6.46 7.52
CA PHE A 141 13.57 -7.37 8.24
C PHE A 141 13.14 -7.63 9.68
N LEU A 142 12.59 -6.62 10.34
CA LEU A 142 12.29 -6.66 11.76
C LEU A 142 10.78 -6.71 12.05
N GLY A 143 9.93 -6.45 11.07
CA GLY A 143 8.48 -6.36 11.26
C GLY A 143 8.02 -5.14 12.07
N ILE A 144 8.91 -4.15 12.26
CA ILE A 144 8.68 -2.91 13.02
C ILE A 144 8.88 -1.67 12.16
#